data_1f80df00e3256cf10472b3c779b3b28e
#
_entry.id   1f80df00e3256cf10472b3c779b3b28e
#
_cell.length_a   1.000
_cell.length_b   1.000
_cell.length_c   1.000
_cell.angle_alpha   90.00
_cell.angle_beta   90.00
_cell.angle_gamma   90.00
#
_symmetry.space_group_name_H-M   'P 1'
#
loop_
_entity.id
_entity.type
_entity.pdbx_description
1 polymer ?
#
loop_
_entity_poly.entity_id
_entity_poly.type
_entity_poly.pdbx_seq_one_letter_code
_entity_poly.pdbx_strand_id
1 'polypeptide(L)'
;MIEHNQSTVDSVGTSLKQTLISCGRQADAPQPVRLASSALLTALRRTGTAHLYADTADPEAVRRVLAVAGGVILAEVDGNTVNQPLARQVLERYAAGDRFAGCVRELRRHLPDAPLAAILPYVYTMVSGWIGNDLVNAFAGSRPWEVSLQLHMGAVSDPETAKALGRALRTVVPSGFVKVPFRPHEPQSLLIARDLEAEGIPVNFTSTFSARQVVAAALLADVTRTNIFMGRLNQGFRATLLGEHVDLEAQRALRRLRREAGVKTQLIVASMREWQTFVRVAGCDVFTAPCEVLGAFLGQTDVPPEALTSQLETSYEDRLGIGDEALRAVGQERIARLWRVEPEFLEFLVDYRTSREYRGLADGERLRRRFEGAGFGDFFYAPDNGEWQILKQGKLPDLAAPLAGRLATDTHMSLLADGDFVNQQDAIDAALIRHVAM
;
A
#
# COMPACT_ATOMS: atom_id res chain seq x y z
N MET A 1 41.10 -4.56 -6.04
CA MET A 1 40.51 -4.51 -4.67
C MET A 1 39.00 -4.16 -4.65
N ILE A 2 38.41 -3.70 -5.75
CA ILE A 2 36.96 -3.38 -5.85
C ILE A 2 36.15 -4.61 -6.28
N GLU A 3 36.64 -5.51 -7.10
CA GLU A 3 35.95 -6.71 -7.56
C GLU A 3 35.77 -7.79 -6.48
N HIS A 4 36.65 -7.85 -5.47
CA HIS A 4 36.52 -8.84 -4.36
C HIS A 4 35.41 -8.49 -3.36
N ASN A 5 35.02 -7.22 -3.27
CA ASN A 5 33.95 -6.78 -2.35
C ASN A 5 32.55 -7.06 -2.90
N GLN A 6 32.38 -7.01 -4.22
CA GLN A 6 31.07 -7.19 -4.85
C GLN A 6 30.60 -8.66 -4.79
N SER A 7 31.50 -9.61 -5.03
CA SER A 7 31.18 -11.06 -4.96
C SER A 7 30.85 -11.52 -3.53
N THR A 8 31.42 -10.90 -2.51
CA THR A 8 31.15 -11.22 -1.10
C THR A 8 29.81 -10.65 -0.65
N VAL A 9 29.44 -9.45 -1.09
CA VAL A 9 28.15 -8.83 -0.83
C VAL A 9 27.02 -9.62 -1.51
N ASP A 10 27.23 -10.07 -2.74
CA ASP A 10 26.26 -10.88 -3.50
C ASP A 10 26.06 -12.27 -2.88
N SER A 11 27.11 -12.88 -2.35
CA SER A 11 27.03 -14.19 -1.69
C SER A 11 26.32 -14.13 -0.34
N VAL A 12 26.56 -13.09 0.46
CA VAL A 12 25.86 -12.83 1.74
C VAL A 12 24.39 -12.53 1.47
N GLY A 13 24.08 -11.72 0.46
CA GLY A 13 22.69 -11.42 0.05
C GLY A 13 21.91 -12.67 -0.37
N THR A 14 22.55 -13.59 -1.10
CA THR A 14 21.92 -14.85 -1.54
C THR A 14 21.66 -15.78 -0.35
N SER A 15 22.61 -15.94 0.56
CA SER A 15 22.48 -16.79 1.75
C SER A 15 21.44 -16.24 2.73
N LEU A 16 21.41 -14.93 2.93
CA LEU A 16 20.42 -14.24 3.76
C LEU A 16 19.00 -14.39 3.20
N LYS A 17 18.84 -14.28 1.87
CA LYS A 17 17.58 -14.55 1.18
C LYS A 17 17.11 -15.99 1.38
N GLN A 18 18.01 -16.97 1.28
CA GLN A 18 17.66 -18.39 1.52
C GLN A 18 17.20 -18.61 2.95
N THR A 19 17.86 -18.01 3.93
CA THR A 19 17.47 -18.06 5.33
C THR A 19 16.09 -17.43 5.57
N LEU A 20 15.82 -16.26 4.98
CA LEU A 20 14.49 -15.63 5.05
C LEU A 20 13.41 -16.56 4.49
N ILE A 21 13.68 -17.20 3.35
CA ILE A 21 12.74 -18.11 2.72
C ILE A 21 12.51 -19.35 3.59
N SER A 22 13.57 -19.95 4.12
CA SER A 22 13.46 -21.17 4.96
C SER A 22 12.76 -20.90 6.29
N CYS A 23 13.08 -19.78 6.94
CA CYS A 23 12.41 -19.34 8.17
C CYS A 23 10.96 -18.91 7.92
N GLY A 24 10.67 -18.29 6.77
CA GLY A 24 9.35 -17.78 6.43
C GLY A 24 8.32 -18.85 6.06
N ARG A 25 8.76 -20.03 5.60
CA ARG A 25 7.84 -21.10 5.19
C ARG A 25 7.14 -21.72 6.40
N GLN A 26 5.85 -21.93 6.26
CA GLN A 26 5.04 -22.74 7.18
C GLN A 26 4.85 -24.15 6.61
N ALA A 27 4.82 -25.14 7.52
CA ALA A 27 4.70 -26.55 7.17
C ALA A 27 3.25 -26.99 6.90
N ASP A 28 2.26 -26.21 7.30
CA ASP A 28 0.86 -26.64 7.28
C ASP A 28 0.23 -26.37 5.90
N ALA A 29 -0.32 -27.43 5.32
CA ALA A 29 -1.12 -27.30 4.10
C ALA A 29 -2.45 -26.62 4.44
N PRO A 30 -2.93 -25.67 3.58
CA PRO A 30 -4.20 -25.03 3.80
C PRO A 30 -5.36 -26.03 3.81
N GLN A 31 -6.28 -25.88 4.76
CA GLN A 31 -7.52 -26.67 4.77
C GLN A 31 -8.50 -26.02 3.78
N PRO A 32 -9.12 -26.82 2.89
CA PRO A 32 -10.08 -26.29 1.94
C PRO A 32 -11.30 -25.69 2.67
N VAL A 33 -11.61 -24.45 2.40
CA VAL A 33 -12.75 -23.72 2.95
C VAL A 33 -13.93 -23.81 1.98
N ARG A 34 -15.12 -24.12 2.49
CA ARG A 34 -16.36 -24.03 1.71
C ARG A 34 -16.71 -22.57 1.47
N LEU A 35 -17.22 -22.26 0.28
CA LEU A 35 -17.57 -20.89 -0.12
C LEU A 35 -19.07 -20.73 -0.28
N ALA A 36 -19.58 -19.57 0.12
CA ALA A 36 -20.93 -19.08 -0.15
C ALA A 36 -20.85 -17.73 -0.87
N SER A 37 -21.97 -17.22 -1.35
CA SER A 37 -22.07 -15.92 -2.00
C SER A 37 -22.95 -14.97 -1.21
N SER A 38 -22.57 -13.69 -1.18
CA SER A 38 -23.39 -12.58 -0.71
C SER A 38 -24.04 -11.87 -1.89
N ALA A 39 -25.36 -11.63 -1.81
CA ALA A 39 -26.08 -10.90 -2.85
C ALA A 39 -25.53 -9.46 -3.04
N LEU A 40 -25.20 -8.76 -1.94
CA LEU A 40 -24.62 -7.41 -1.98
C LEU A 40 -23.23 -7.42 -2.62
N LEU A 41 -22.35 -8.35 -2.22
CA LEU A 41 -21.01 -8.43 -2.79
C LEU A 41 -21.02 -8.85 -4.26
N THR A 42 -21.92 -9.78 -4.61
CA THR A 42 -22.14 -10.17 -6.02
C THR A 42 -22.64 -8.98 -6.84
N ALA A 43 -23.54 -8.15 -6.29
CA ALA A 43 -24.02 -6.95 -6.95
C ALA A 43 -22.89 -5.91 -7.10
N LEU A 44 -22.08 -5.71 -6.08
CA LEU A 44 -20.90 -4.83 -6.16
C LEU A 44 -19.95 -5.25 -7.28
N ARG A 45 -19.68 -6.55 -7.42
CA ARG A 45 -18.86 -7.06 -8.53
C ARG A 45 -19.47 -6.78 -9.90
N ARG A 46 -20.79 -6.84 -10.05
CA ARG A 46 -21.48 -6.49 -11.30
C ARG A 46 -21.32 -5.03 -11.72
N THR A 47 -21.01 -4.12 -10.79
CA THR A 47 -20.70 -2.72 -11.13
C THR A 47 -19.33 -2.53 -11.82
N GLY A 48 -18.48 -3.56 -11.86
CA GLY A 48 -17.14 -3.54 -12.42
C GLY A 48 -16.02 -3.71 -11.38
N THR A 49 -16.36 -3.92 -10.12
CA THR A 49 -15.38 -4.20 -9.05
C THR A 49 -14.77 -5.58 -9.26
N ALA A 50 -13.44 -5.62 -9.42
CA ALA A 50 -12.70 -6.85 -9.69
C ALA A 50 -12.35 -7.61 -8.40
N HIS A 51 -11.94 -6.89 -7.35
CA HIS A 51 -11.46 -7.48 -6.11
C HIS A 51 -11.96 -6.76 -4.85
N LEU A 52 -12.07 -7.53 -3.77
CA LEU A 52 -12.43 -7.04 -2.44
C LEU A 52 -11.50 -7.65 -1.40
N TYR A 53 -10.91 -6.82 -0.56
CA TYR A 53 -10.00 -7.21 0.51
C TYR A 53 -10.51 -6.79 1.89
N ALA A 54 -10.21 -7.60 2.91
CA ALA A 54 -10.31 -7.20 4.30
C ALA A 54 -9.00 -6.51 4.74
N ASP A 55 -9.08 -5.30 5.29
CA ASP A 55 -7.92 -4.54 5.77
C ASP A 55 -7.60 -4.96 7.21
N THR A 56 -6.94 -6.10 7.36
CA THR A 56 -6.53 -6.68 8.64
C THR A 56 -5.42 -7.71 8.49
N ALA A 57 -4.58 -7.85 9.52
CA ALA A 57 -3.59 -8.91 9.68
C ALA A 57 -4.10 -10.09 10.53
N ASP A 58 -5.32 -10.02 11.06
CA ASP A 58 -5.90 -11.02 11.96
C ASP A 58 -6.90 -11.94 11.24
N PRO A 59 -6.57 -13.24 11.03
CA PRO A 59 -7.49 -14.20 10.42
C PRO A 59 -8.83 -14.33 11.16
N GLU A 60 -8.80 -14.19 12.50
CA GLU A 60 -10.03 -14.30 13.30
C GLU A 60 -10.97 -13.11 13.08
N ALA A 61 -10.42 -11.91 12.84
CA ALA A 61 -11.24 -10.76 12.46
C ALA A 61 -11.96 -10.99 11.13
N VAL A 62 -11.27 -11.60 10.15
CA VAL A 62 -11.86 -11.97 8.86
C VAL A 62 -12.95 -13.03 9.05
N ARG A 63 -12.67 -14.09 9.83
CA ARG A 63 -13.66 -15.14 10.10
C ARG A 63 -14.93 -14.60 10.73
N ARG A 64 -14.82 -13.71 11.71
CA ARG A 64 -15.98 -13.10 12.38
C ARG A 64 -16.91 -12.35 11.41
N VAL A 65 -16.36 -11.78 10.35
CA VAL A 65 -17.11 -10.97 9.37
C VAL A 65 -17.62 -11.81 8.20
N LEU A 66 -16.81 -12.75 7.72
CA LEU A 66 -17.10 -13.48 6.49
C LEU A 66 -17.69 -14.87 6.73
N ALA A 67 -17.60 -15.41 7.96
CA ALA A 67 -18.15 -16.72 8.25
C ALA A 67 -19.68 -16.68 8.28
N VAL A 68 -20.29 -17.54 7.49
CA VAL A 68 -21.70 -17.89 7.59
C VAL A 68 -21.85 -19.24 8.28
N ALA A 69 -23.07 -19.65 8.60
CA ALA A 69 -23.30 -20.91 9.32
C ALA A 69 -22.58 -22.12 8.69
N GLY A 70 -22.02 -22.98 9.52
CA GLY A 70 -21.35 -24.22 9.08
C GLY A 70 -19.90 -24.03 8.60
N GLY A 71 -19.21 -22.96 8.97
CA GLY A 71 -17.79 -22.75 8.62
C GLY A 71 -17.56 -22.36 7.16
N VAL A 72 -18.58 -21.84 6.51
CA VAL A 72 -18.54 -21.37 5.11
C VAL A 72 -18.07 -19.91 5.08
N ILE A 73 -17.22 -19.53 4.13
CA ILE A 73 -16.68 -18.17 3.95
C ILE A 73 -17.25 -17.55 2.68
N LEU A 74 -17.46 -16.23 2.69
CA LEU A 74 -17.97 -15.50 1.51
C LEU A 74 -16.94 -15.51 0.36
N ALA A 75 -17.40 -15.95 -0.81
CA ALA A 75 -16.58 -16.18 -2.00
C ALA A 75 -16.08 -14.87 -2.65
N GLU A 76 -16.74 -13.77 -2.42
CA GLU A 76 -16.45 -12.49 -3.07
C GLU A 76 -15.25 -11.76 -2.46
N VAL A 77 -14.77 -12.18 -1.29
CA VAL A 77 -13.56 -11.59 -0.68
C VAL A 77 -12.33 -12.37 -1.17
N ASP A 78 -11.36 -11.64 -1.69
CA ASP A 78 -10.21 -12.19 -2.40
C ASP A 78 -8.96 -12.30 -1.53
N GLY A 79 -8.91 -11.60 -0.40
CA GLY A 79 -7.72 -11.57 0.44
C GLY A 79 -7.67 -10.47 1.48
N ASN A 80 -6.44 -10.10 1.84
CA ASN A 80 -6.16 -9.10 2.86
C ASN A 80 -5.16 -8.04 2.39
N THR A 81 -5.27 -6.84 2.98
CA THR A 81 -4.20 -5.86 2.97
C THR A 81 -3.64 -5.68 4.38
N VAL A 82 -2.32 -5.66 4.48
CA VAL A 82 -1.59 -5.52 5.75
C VAL A 82 -0.60 -4.35 5.64
N ASN A 83 -0.59 -3.50 6.65
CA ASN A 83 0.35 -2.40 6.83
C ASN A 83 0.96 -2.46 8.24
N GLN A 84 1.86 -1.51 8.59
CA GLN A 84 2.52 -1.48 9.89
C GLN A 84 1.55 -1.48 11.08
N PRO A 85 0.53 -0.59 11.16
CA PRO A 85 -0.44 -0.63 12.25
C PRO A 85 -1.10 -2.00 12.43
N LEU A 86 -1.49 -2.64 11.33
CA LEU A 86 -2.16 -3.95 11.36
C LEU A 86 -1.19 -5.08 11.74
N ALA A 87 0.02 -5.09 11.18
CA ALA A 87 1.05 -6.04 11.55
C ALA A 87 1.41 -5.94 13.04
N ARG A 88 1.48 -4.70 13.58
CA ARG A 88 1.74 -4.46 15.00
C ARG A 88 0.71 -5.09 15.92
N GLN A 89 -0.57 -5.10 15.55
CA GLN A 89 -1.65 -5.66 16.36
C GLN A 89 -1.49 -7.16 16.62
N VAL A 90 -0.83 -7.87 15.71
CA VAL A 90 -0.63 -9.33 15.80
C VAL A 90 0.81 -9.74 16.07
N LEU A 91 1.73 -8.76 16.16
CA LEU A 91 3.19 -8.98 16.25
C LEU A 91 3.59 -9.98 17.35
N GLU A 92 3.01 -9.84 18.55
CA GLU A 92 3.35 -10.66 19.72
C GLU A 92 3.05 -12.15 19.49
N ARG A 93 2.12 -12.51 18.63
CA ARG A 93 1.83 -13.91 18.27
C ARG A 93 3.02 -14.57 17.54
N TYR A 94 3.83 -13.78 16.84
CA TYR A 94 4.90 -14.25 15.98
C TYR A 94 6.30 -13.99 16.54
N ALA A 95 6.47 -12.93 17.34
CA ALA A 95 7.75 -12.54 17.91
C ALA A 95 8.11 -13.32 19.20
N ALA A 96 7.20 -14.13 19.73
CA ALA A 96 7.42 -14.93 20.91
C ALA A 96 7.78 -16.39 20.56
N GLY A 97 8.67 -16.98 21.35
CA GLY A 97 8.96 -18.43 21.31
C GLY A 97 10.18 -18.85 20.50
N ASP A 98 10.46 -20.15 20.55
CA ASP A 98 11.71 -20.76 20.06
C ASP A 98 11.91 -20.64 18.55
N ARG A 99 10.82 -20.64 17.76
CA ARG A 99 10.87 -20.48 16.32
C ARG A 99 11.43 -19.12 15.94
N PHE A 100 10.90 -18.05 16.53
CA PHE A 100 11.38 -16.68 16.30
C PHE A 100 12.85 -16.56 16.69
N ALA A 101 13.20 -16.96 17.91
CA ALA A 101 14.59 -16.92 18.40
C ALA A 101 15.55 -17.73 17.52
N GLY A 102 15.12 -18.90 17.05
CA GLY A 102 15.90 -19.75 16.13
C GLY A 102 16.19 -19.06 14.80
N CYS A 103 15.17 -18.49 14.18
CA CYS A 103 15.30 -17.78 12.91
C CYS A 103 16.15 -16.50 13.03
N VAL A 104 16.00 -15.76 14.13
CA VAL A 104 16.84 -14.58 14.41
C VAL A 104 18.31 -14.98 14.57
N ARG A 105 18.60 -16.06 15.31
CA ARG A 105 19.99 -16.58 15.41
C ARG A 105 20.56 -16.95 14.04
N GLU A 106 19.74 -17.56 13.18
CA GLU A 106 20.18 -17.93 11.83
C GLU A 106 20.48 -16.69 10.96
N LEU A 107 19.62 -15.68 11.00
CA LEU A 107 19.86 -14.40 10.32
C LEU A 107 21.15 -13.72 10.83
N ARG A 108 21.41 -13.77 12.15
CA ARG A 108 22.62 -13.25 12.78
C ARG A 108 23.89 -13.90 12.28
N ARG A 109 23.89 -15.20 11.97
CA ARG A 109 25.08 -15.91 11.44
C ARG A 109 25.56 -15.34 10.11
N HIS A 110 24.65 -14.78 9.30
CA HIS A 110 25.00 -14.14 8.03
C HIS A 110 25.45 -12.70 8.19
N LEU A 111 25.13 -12.06 9.30
CA LEU A 111 25.43 -10.66 9.60
C LEU A 111 25.98 -10.52 11.03
N PRO A 112 27.11 -11.21 11.38
CA PRO A 112 27.56 -11.32 12.78
C PRO A 112 27.90 -9.96 13.40
N ASP A 113 28.50 -9.07 12.63
CA ASP A 113 28.97 -7.76 13.09
C ASP A 113 27.98 -6.62 12.77
N ALA A 114 26.83 -6.93 12.16
CA ALA A 114 25.85 -5.91 11.82
C ALA A 114 25.15 -5.38 13.09
N PRO A 115 24.97 -4.06 13.19
CA PRO A 115 24.16 -3.48 14.26
C PRO A 115 22.74 -4.01 14.17
N LEU A 116 22.06 -4.09 15.32
CA LEU A 116 20.71 -4.66 15.39
C LEU A 116 19.73 -3.96 14.42
N ALA A 117 19.85 -2.66 14.29
CA ALA A 117 19.04 -1.87 13.36
C ALA A 117 19.12 -2.34 11.89
N ALA A 118 20.30 -2.83 11.46
CA ALA A 118 20.49 -3.34 10.09
C ALA A 118 19.81 -4.71 9.87
N ILE A 119 19.48 -5.44 10.94
CA ILE A 119 18.85 -6.76 10.87
C ILE A 119 17.31 -6.63 10.93
N LEU A 120 16.77 -5.56 11.52
CA LEU A 120 15.34 -5.38 11.72
C LEU A 120 14.51 -5.49 10.44
N PRO A 121 14.90 -4.94 9.28
CA PRO A 121 14.16 -5.12 8.03
C PRO A 121 13.98 -6.59 7.64
N TYR A 122 14.97 -7.44 7.90
CA TYR A 122 14.91 -8.87 7.62
C TYR A 122 14.02 -9.60 8.61
N VAL A 123 14.13 -9.28 9.91
CA VAL A 123 13.27 -9.84 10.94
C VAL A 123 11.80 -9.48 10.74
N TYR A 124 11.54 -8.21 10.41
CA TYR A 124 10.19 -7.73 10.06
C TYR A 124 9.64 -8.46 8.83
N THR A 125 10.45 -8.64 7.78
CA THR A 125 10.06 -9.34 6.56
C THR A 125 9.73 -10.80 6.84
N MET A 126 10.47 -11.46 7.71
CA MET A 126 10.20 -12.83 8.17
C MET A 126 8.85 -12.92 8.88
N VAL A 127 8.60 -12.03 9.84
CA VAL A 127 7.30 -11.96 10.55
C VAL A 127 6.16 -11.66 9.62
N SER A 128 6.34 -10.72 8.69
CA SER A 128 5.35 -10.41 7.65
C SER A 128 5.04 -11.62 6.76
N GLY A 129 6.04 -12.43 6.44
CA GLY A 129 5.87 -13.69 5.74
C GLY A 129 5.00 -14.70 6.54
N TRP A 130 5.19 -14.78 7.85
CA TRP A 130 4.34 -15.64 8.72
C TRP A 130 2.91 -15.14 8.78
N ILE A 131 2.70 -13.84 8.96
CA ILE A 131 1.36 -13.22 8.91
C ILE A 131 0.68 -13.55 7.57
N GLY A 132 1.40 -13.37 6.45
CA GLY A 132 0.87 -13.66 5.11
C GLY A 132 0.49 -15.12 4.93
N ASN A 133 1.34 -16.05 5.38
CA ASN A 133 1.06 -17.49 5.32
C ASN A 133 -0.14 -17.89 6.18
N ASP A 134 -0.28 -17.35 7.40
CA ASP A 134 -1.43 -17.63 8.25
C ASP A 134 -2.73 -17.17 7.61
N LEU A 135 -2.75 -15.99 7.00
CA LEU A 135 -3.90 -15.47 6.26
C LEU A 135 -4.22 -16.37 5.04
N VAL A 136 -3.22 -16.74 4.24
CA VAL A 136 -3.41 -17.63 3.09
C VAL A 136 -3.93 -18.99 3.54
N ASN A 137 -3.31 -19.59 4.54
CA ASN A 137 -3.68 -20.93 5.03
C ASN A 137 -5.06 -20.95 5.68
N ALA A 138 -5.46 -19.86 6.34
CA ALA A 138 -6.76 -19.74 6.99
C ALA A 138 -7.95 -19.69 6.01
N PHE A 139 -7.72 -19.23 4.76
CA PHE A 139 -8.78 -18.95 3.79
C PHE A 139 -8.54 -19.59 2.40
N ALA A 140 -7.50 -20.39 2.23
CA ALA A 140 -7.27 -21.08 0.98
C ALA A 140 -8.47 -21.98 0.63
N GLY A 141 -9.03 -21.74 -0.56
CA GLY A 141 -10.17 -22.45 -1.10
C GLY A 141 -9.93 -22.88 -2.55
N SER A 142 -10.95 -22.76 -3.39
CA SER A 142 -10.87 -23.05 -4.82
C SER A 142 -10.01 -22.05 -5.62
N ARG A 143 -9.63 -20.94 -5.02
CA ARG A 143 -8.77 -19.89 -5.58
C ARG A 143 -7.70 -19.46 -4.57
N PRO A 144 -6.56 -18.90 -5.04
CA PRO A 144 -5.56 -18.32 -4.16
C PRO A 144 -6.17 -17.19 -3.32
N TRP A 145 -5.84 -17.16 -2.02
CA TRP A 145 -6.12 -16.03 -1.16
C TRP A 145 -4.96 -15.05 -1.29
N GLU A 146 -5.24 -13.81 -1.67
CA GLU A 146 -4.22 -12.79 -1.93
C GLU A 146 -3.91 -11.98 -0.67
N VAL A 147 -2.64 -11.63 -0.46
CA VAL A 147 -2.24 -10.82 0.70
C VAL A 147 -1.26 -9.73 0.26
N SER A 148 -1.57 -8.47 0.55
CA SER A 148 -0.64 -7.36 0.37
C SER A 148 0.16 -7.14 1.65
N LEU A 149 1.49 -7.29 1.60
CA LEU A 149 2.41 -7.17 2.74
C LEU A 149 3.35 -5.98 2.52
N GLN A 150 3.32 -5.01 3.42
CA GLN A 150 4.11 -3.78 3.28
C GLN A 150 5.57 -4.02 3.66
N LEU A 151 6.50 -3.49 2.85
CA LEU A 151 7.92 -3.48 3.15
C LEU A 151 8.21 -2.70 4.44
N HIS A 152 9.28 -3.07 5.12
CA HIS A 152 9.84 -2.29 6.22
C HIS A 152 10.15 -0.86 5.76
N MET A 153 9.69 0.14 6.51
CA MET A 153 9.81 1.55 6.09
C MET A 153 11.27 1.97 5.87
N GLY A 154 12.17 1.55 6.74
CA GLY A 154 13.61 1.83 6.60
C GLY A 154 14.29 1.11 5.43
N ALA A 155 13.72 0.04 4.89
CA ALA A 155 14.33 -0.66 3.75
C ALA A 155 14.18 0.10 2.43
N VAL A 156 13.18 0.97 2.30
CA VAL A 156 12.89 1.71 1.05
C VAL A 156 14.01 2.71 0.70
N SER A 157 14.78 3.14 1.70
CA SER A 157 15.94 4.02 1.51
C SER A 157 17.09 3.35 0.74
N ASP A 158 17.16 2.00 0.76
CA ASP A 158 18.11 1.21 -0.01
C ASP A 158 17.37 0.33 -1.03
N PRO A 159 17.36 0.73 -2.32
CA PRO A 159 16.60 0.02 -3.36
C PRO A 159 16.97 -1.46 -3.50
N GLU A 160 18.25 -1.83 -3.34
CA GLU A 160 18.66 -3.23 -3.51
C GLU A 160 18.15 -4.08 -2.34
N THR A 161 18.26 -3.60 -1.11
CA THR A 161 17.66 -4.27 0.06
C THR A 161 16.15 -4.38 -0.08
N ALA A 162 15.45 -3.29 -0.45
CA ALA A 162 14.00 -3.30 -0.62
C ALA A 162 13.54 -4.34 -1.65
N LYS A 163 14.21 -4.40 -2.81
CA LYS A 163 13.91 -5.40 -3.87
C LYS A 163 14.21 -6.82 -3.40
N ALA A 164 15.33 -7.03 -2.70
CA ALA A 164 15.67 -8.35 -2.15
C ALA A 164 14.62 -8.85 -1.15
N LEU A 165 14.15 -7.98 -0.26
CA LEU A 165 13.08 -8.29 0.71
C LEU A 165 11.74 -8.54 0.00
N GLY A 166 11.42 -7.76 -1.03
CA GLY A 166 10.22 -7.96 -1.86
C GLY A 166 10.23 -9.34 -2.56
N ARG A 167 11.38 -9.74 -3.15
CA ARG A 167 11.56 -11.08 -3.74
C ARG A 167 11.42 -12.19 -2.71
N ALA A 168 11.94 -11.99 -1.48
CA ALA A 168 11.81 -12.95 -0.39
C ALA A 168 10.36 -13.10 0.03
N LEU A 169 9.63 -12.00 0.27
CA LEU A 169 8.19 -12.01 0.60
C LEU A 169 7.39 -12.77 -0.45
N ARG A 170 7.60 -12.48 -1.73
CA ARG A 170 6.89 -13.16 -2.83
C ARG A 170 7.19 -14.66 -2.89
N THR A 171 8.41 -15.06 -2.55
CA THR A 171 8.79 -16.48 -2.50
C THR A 171 8.14 -17.20 -1.32
N VAL A 172 8.05 -16.53 -0.17
CA VAL A 172 7.43 -17.08 1.05
C VAL A 172 5.92 -17.12 0.95
N VAL A 173 5.31 -16.10 0.33
CA VAL A 173 3.86 -15.98 0.13
C VAL A 173 3.58 -15.86 -1.36
N PRO A 174 3.43 -16.98 -2.08
CA PRO A 174 3.31 -16.99 -3.56
C PRO A 174 2.09 -16.23 -4.12
N SER A 175 1.03 -16.04 -3.36
CA SER A 175 -0.14 -15.19 -3.70
C SER A 175 0.00 -13.74 -3.18
N GLY A 176 1.17 -13.39 -2.61
CA GLY A 176 1.42 -12.10 -2.00
C GLY A 176 1.68 -10.97 -3.01
N PHE A 177 1.22 -9.78 -2.66
CA PHE A 177 1.62 -8.52 -3.26
C PHE A 177 2.64 -7.83 -2.36
N VAL A 178 3.72 -7.34 -2.93
CA VAL A 178 4.66 -6.48 -2.19
C VAL A 178 4.07 -5.07 -2.12
N LYS A 179 3.78 -4.61 -0.91
CA LYS A 179 3.24 -3.27 -0.71
C LYS A 179 4.39 -2.28 -0.53
N VAL A 180 4.56 -1.39 -1.52
CA VAL A 180 5.63 -0.39 -1.56
C VAL A 180 5.02 0.99 -1.29
N PRO A 181 5.44 1.71 -0.23
CA PRO A 181 4.92 3.05 0.04
C PRO A 181 5.50 4.07 -0.95
N PHE A 182 4.66 4.97 -1.47
CA PHE A 182 5.11 6.18 -2.12
C PHE A 182 5.67 7.12 -1.06
N ARG A 183 6.93 7.48 -1.21
CA ARG A 183 7.66 8.36 -0.31
C ARG A 183 8.20 9.56 -1.11
N PRO A 184 7.55 10.73 -1.04
CA PRO A 184 7.96 11.89 -1.84
C PRO A 184 9.41 12.32 -1.63
N HIS A 185 9.98 12.07 -0.44
CA HIS A 185 11.37 12.37 -0.12
C HIS A 185 12.34 11.25 -0.52
N GLU A 186 11.84 10.10 -0.94
CA GLU A 186 12.59 8.95 -1.45
C GLU A 186 12.03 8.51 -2.81
N PRO A 187 12.34 9.26 -3.89
CA PRO A 187 11.79 8.99 -5.23
C PRO A 187 12.09 7.58 -5.74
N GLN A 188 13.15 6.93 -5.23
CA GLN A 188 13.49 5.54 -5.54
C GLN A 188 12.36 4.56 -5.18
N SER A 189 11.41 4.92 -4.32
CA SER A 189 10.23 4.08 -4.02
C SER A 189 9.45 3.71 -5.28
N LEU A 190 9.33 4.65 -6.24
CA LEU A 190 8.70 4.39 -7.54
C LEU A 190 9.53 3.46 -8.42
N LEU A 191 10.87 3.60 -8.39
CA LEU A 191 11.78 2.72 -9.14
C LEU A 191 11.82 1.30 -8.57
N ILE A 192 11.76 1.15 -7.24
CA ILE A 192 11.62 -0.16 -6.56
C ILE A 192 10.36 -0.86 -7.05
N ALA A 193 9.23 -0.15 -7.08
CA ALA A 193 7.96 -0.70 -7.56
C ALA A 193 8.05 -1.13 -9.03
N ARG A 194 8.62 -0.29 -9.90
CA ARG A 194 8.86 -0.61 -11.32
C ARG A 194 9.70 -1.87 -11.50
N ASP A 195 10.81 -1.95 -10.77
CA ASP A 195 11.76 -3.06 -10.93
C ASP A 195 11.16 -4.38 -10.45
N LEU A 196 10.41 -4.38 -9.33
CA LEU A 196 9.68 -5.57 -8.86
C LEU A 196 8.61 -6.02 -9.87
N GLU A 197 7.84 -5.10 -10.43
CA GLU A 197 6.83 -5.43 -11.46
C GLU A 197 7.48 -5.97 -12.74
N ALA A 198 8.63 -5.43 -13.14
CA ALA A 198 9.40 -5.93 -14.28
C ALA A 198 9.93 -7.37 -14.05
N GLU A 199 10.12 -7.77 -12.80
CA GLU A 199 10.47 -9.14 -12.40
C GLU A 199 9.23 -10.07 -12.26
N GLY A 200 8.03 -9.58 -12.54
CA GLY A 200 6.78 -10.35 -12.37
C GLY A 200 6.31 -10.44 -10.92
N ILE A 201 6.82 -9.61 -10.03
CA ILE A 201 6.41 -9.51 -8.63
C ILE A 201 5.33 -8.43 -8.51
N PRO A 202 4.05 -8.78 -8.26
CA PRO A 202 2.99 -7.80 -8.24
C PRO A 202 3.13 -6.84 -7.06
N VAL A 203 3.00 -5.56 -7.35
CA VAL A 203 3.12 -4.47 -6.38
C VAL A 203 1.75 -3.86 -6.07
N ASN A 204 1.51 -3.61 -4.79
CA ASN A 204 0.51 -2.67 -4.29
C ASN A 204 1.23 -1.38 -3.89
N PHE A 205 1.20 -0.36 -4.75
CA PHE A 205 1.82 0.93 -4.49
C PHE A 205 0.91 1.77 -3.60
N THR A 206 1.37 2.13 -2.41
CA THR A 206 0.53 2.67 -1.34
C THR A 206 0.95 4.08 -0.93
N SER A 207 0.17 4.72 -0.06
CA SER A 207 0.40 6.09 0.44
C SER A 207 0.21 7.18 -0.63
N THR A 208 -0.68 6.93 -1.58
CA THR A 208 -1.08 7.92 -2.58
C THR A 208 -2.41 8.57 -2.21
N PHE A 209 -2.60 9.83 -2.64
CA PHE A 209 -3.71 10.69 -2.24
C PHE A 209 -4.33 11.47 -3.41
N SER A 210 -3.83 11.29 -4.64
CA SER A 210 -4.31 12.06 -5.78
C SER A 210 -4.35 11.24 -7.06
N ALA A 211 -5.17 11.69 -8.00
CA ALA A 211 -5.25 11.12 -9.34
C ALA A 211 -3.89 11.19 -10.07
N ARG A 212 -3.12 12.29 -9.91
CA ARG A 212 -1.80 12.41 -10.55
C ARG A 212 -0.78 11.42 -10.01
N GLN A 213 -0.80 11.10 -8.71
CA GLN A 213 0.08 10.08 -8.13
C GLN A 213 -0.28 8.67 -8.63
N VAL A 214 -1.58 8.38 -8.76
CA VAL A 214 -2.08 7.14 -9.35
C VAL A 214 -1.65 7.00 -10.82
N VAL A 215 -1.78 8.07 -11.61
CA VAL A 215 -1.36 8.12 -13.02
C VAL A 215 0.16 7.93 -13.16
N ALA A 216 0.95 8.58 -12.28
CA ALA A 216 2.41 8.42 -12.28
C ALA A 216 2.82 6.98 -11.93
N ALA A 217 2.21 6.35 -10.93
CA ALA A 217 2.46 4.96 -10.58
C ALA A 217 2.10 4.01 -11.75
N ALA A 218 0.98 4.26 -12.43
CA ALA A 218 0.55 3.45 -13.56
C ALA A 218 1.48 3.60 -14.77
N LEU A 219 1.88 4.81 -15.13
CA LEU A 219 2.69 5.06 -16.33
C LEU A 219 4.17 4.75 -16.11
N LEU A 220 4.73 5.07 -14.96
CA LEU A 220 6.17 4.93 -14.71
C LEU A 220 6.53 3.57 -14.12
N ALA A 221 5.69 2.97 -13.28
CA ALA A 221 6.02 1.69 -12.66
C ALA A 221 5.13 0.53 -13.15
N ASP A 222 4.05 0.81 -13.90
CA ASP A 222 3.05 -0.17 -14.35
C ASP A 222 2.63 -1.14 -13.23
N VAL A 223 2.47 -0.58 -12.01
CA VAL A 223 2.14 -1.35 -10.82
C VAL A 223 0.83 -2.10 -11.01
N THR A 224 0.77 -3.33 -10.49
CA THR A 224 -0.46 -4.11 -10.57
C THR A 224 -1.60 -3.40 -9.86
N ARG A 225 -1.32 -2.78 -8.68
CA ARG A 225 -2.31 -1.99 -7.91
C ARG A 225 -1.71 -0.75 -7.29
N THR A 226 -2.52 0.30 -7.18
CA THR A 226 -2.23 1.48 -6.37
C THR A 226 -3.47 1.85 -5.58
N ASN A 227 -3.33 2.57 -4.47
CA ASN A 227 -4.48 2.93 -3.65
C ASN A 227 -4.61 4.45 -3.49
N ILE A 228 -5.81 4.91 -3.10
CA ILE A 228 -6.00 6.23 -2.53
C ILE A 228 -6.51 6.05 -1.11
N PHE A 229 -5.89 6.77 -0.16
CA PHE A 229 -6.33 6.81 1.23
C PHE A 229 -7.49 7.80 1.40
N MET A 230 -8.64 7.46 0.79
CA MET A 230 -9.81 8.32 0.69
C MET A 230 -10.34 8.80 2.07
N GLY A 231 -10.41 7.92 3.06
CA GLY A 231 -10.87 8.29 4.39
C GLY A 231 -9.91 9.24 5.11
N ARG A 232 -8.61 9.18 4.82
CA ARG A 232 -7.63 10.17 5.31
C ARG A 232 -7.82 11.53 4.64
N LEU A 233 -8.24 11.59 3.38
CA LEU A 233 -8.60 12.84 2.70
C LEU A 233 -9.83 13.46 3.37
N ASN A 234 -10.92 12.70 3.53
CA ASN A 234 -12.14 13.20 4.19
C ASN A 234 -11.84 13.70 5.60
N GLN A 235 -11.09 12.96 6.38
CA GLN A 235 -10.68 13.33 7.73
C GLN A 235 -9.79 14.60 7.72
N GLY A 236 -8.78 14.65 6.83
CA GLY A 236 -7.80 15.73 6.75
C GLY A 236 -8.41 17.06 6.39
N PHE A 237 -9.33 17.03 5.45
CA PHE A 237 -10.00 18.23 4.96
C PHE A 237 -11.34 18.50 5.66
N ARG A 238 -11.72 17.67 6.67
CA ARG A 238 -13.05 17.68 7.30
C ARG A 238 -14.16 17.70 6.23
N ALA A 239 -13.94 16.91 5.19
CA ALA A 239 -14.80 16.84 4.01
C ALA A 239 -15.72 15.63 4.09
N THR A 240 -16.83 15.68 3.35
CA THR A 240 -17.82 14.58 3.34
C THR A 240 -17.63 13.62 2.18
N LEU A 241 -17.19 14.07 1.02
CA LEU A 241 -17.12 13.29 -0.23
C LEU A 241 -15.83 13.54 -1.03
N LEU A 242 -14.83 14.18 -0.44
CA LEU A 242 -13.60 14.52 -1.14
C LEU A 242 -12.85 13.26 -1.59
N GLY A 243 -12.67 12.30 -0.69
CA GLY A 243 -11.98 11.06 -1.00
C GLY A 243 -12.70 10.25 -2.07
N GLU A 244 -14.02 10.15 -2.00
CA GLU A 244 -14.85 9.47 -3.00
C GLU A 244 -14.73 10.13 -4.38
N HIS A 245 -14.70 11.46 -4.43
CA HIS A 245 -14.52 12.18 -5.68
C HIS A 245 -13.14 11.92 -6.28
N VAL A 246 -12.08 11.98 -5.47
CA VAL A 246 -10.71 11.67 -5.91
C VAL A 246 -10.60 10.23 -6.41
N ASP A 247 -11.21 9.25 -5.74
CA ASP A 247 -11.23 7.85 -6.18
C ASP A 247 -11.90 7.70 -7.56
N LEU A 248 -13.07 8.33 -7.76
CA LEU A 248 -13.78 8.24 -9.04
C LEU A 248 -12.99 8.87 -10.18
N GLU A 249 -12.38 10.03 -9.98
CA GLU A 249 -11.56 10.69 -11.01
C GLU A 249 -10.29 9.90 -11.32
N ALA A 250 -9.60 9.39 -10.31
CA ALA A 250 -8.44 8.51 -10.51
C ALA A 250 -8.83 7.22 -11.26
N GLN A 251 -9.98 6.63 -10.93
CA GLN A 251 -10.49 5.45 -11.62
C GLN A 251 -10.81 5.73 -13.09
N ARG A 252 -11.41 6.89 -13.39
CA ARG A 252 -11.65 7.34 -14.78
C ARG A 252 -10.35 7.52 -15.55
N ALA A 253 -9.36 8.18 -14.92
CA ALA A 253 -8.03 8.36 -15.50
C ALA A 253 -7.37 7.00 -15.82
N LEU A 254 -7.38 6.05 -14.89
CA LEU A 254 -6.84 4.70 -15.13
C LEU A 254 -7.57 3.95 -16.24
N ARG A 255 -8.92 4.02 -16.30
CA ARG A 255 -9.68 3.40 -17.39
C ARG A 255 -9.31 3.99 -18.76
N ARG A 256 -9.07 5.29 -18.82
CA ARG A 256 -8.57 5.93 -20.04
C ARG A 256 -7.17 5.41 -20.39
N LEU A 257 -6.24 5.41 -19.45
CA LEU A 257 -4.88 4.94 -19.66
C LEU A 257 -4.79 3.46 -20.05
N ARG A 258 -5.68 2.61 -19.56
CA ARG A 258 -5.77 1.21 -20.00
C ARG A 258 -6.08 1.11 -21.49
N ARG A 259 -6.99 1.96 -22.00
CA ARG A 259 -7.35 1.99 -23.44
C ARG A 259 -6.28 2.62 -24.31
N GLU A 260 -5.64 3.69 -23.84
CA GLU A 260 -4.74 4.54 -24.63
C GLU A 260 -3.27 4.13 -24.52
N ALA A 261 -2.85 3.67 -23.34
CA ALA A 261 -1.45 3.38 -23.02
C ALA A 261 -1.19 1.94 -22.60
N GLY A 262 -2.23 1.08 -22.52
CA GLY A 262 -2.12 -0.33 -22.21
C GLY A 262 -1.65 -0.63 -20.77
N VAL A 263 -1.80 0.30 -19.82
CA VAL A 263 -1.44 0.07 -18.41
C VAL A 263 -2.35 -0.98 -17.79
N LYS A 264 -1.83 -1.81 -16.87
CA LYS A 264 -2.59 -2.85 -16.17
C LYS A 264 -3.14 -2.41 -14.81
N THR A 265 -2.67 -1.30 -14.28
CA THR A 265 -2.89 -0.83 -12.91
C THR A 265 -4.37 -0.77 -12.53
N GLN A 266 -4.70 -1.32 -11.35
CA GLN A 266 -6.00 -1.25 -10.71
C GLN A 266 -5.97 -0.30 -9.52
N LEU A 267 -7.04 0.49 -9.34
CA LEU A 267 -7.21 1.38 -8.18
C LEU A 267 -7.81 0.61 -7.01
N ILE A 268 -7.20 0.73 -5.83
CA ILE A 268 -7.75 0.29 -4.55
C ILE A 268 -8.35 1.50 -3.83
N VAL A 269 -9.64 1.48 -3.58
CA VAL A 269 -10.31 2.35 -2.62
C VAL A 269 -9.89 1.91 -1.22
N ALA A 270 -9.13 2.75 -0.51
CA ALA A 270 -8.53 2.39 0.77
C ALA A 270 -8.83 3.40 1.88
N SER A 271 -8.55 2.98 3.14
CA SER A 271 -8.82 3.82 4.31
C SER A 271 -10.30 4.13 4.54
N MET A 272 -11.18 3.23 4.14
CA MET A 272 -12.61 3.35 4.32
C MET A 272 -12.99 3.48 5.81
N ARG A 273 -14.00 4.30 6.10
CA ARG A 273 -14.48 4.56 7.47
C ARG A 273 -15.93 4.21 7.67
N GLU A 274 -16.70 4.09 6.59
CA GLU A 274 -18.13 3.82 6.59
C GLU A 274 -18.53 2.93 5.41
N TRP A 275 -19.57 2.14 5.58
CA TRP A 275 -20.04 1.18 4.58
C TRP A 275 -20.64 1.86 3.34
N GLN A 276 -21.15 3.08 3.47
CA GLN A 276 -21.74 3.85 2.37
C GLN A 276 -20.73 4.10 1.24
N THR A 277 -19.44 4.06 1.55
CA THR A 277 -18.38 4.17 0.55
C THR A 277 -18.51 3.11 -0.54
N PHE A 278 -18.90 1.87 -0.22
CA PHE A 278 -19.12 0.82 -1.23
C PHE A 278 -20.16 1.23 -2.28
N VAL A 279 -21.19 1.95 -1.85
CA VAL A 279 -22.24 2.43 -2.75
C VAL A 279 -21.80 3.65 -3.53
N ARG A 280 -21.14 4.62 -2.86
CA ARG A 280 -20.75 5.91 -3.44
C ARG A 280 -19.67 5.81 -4.52
N VAL A 281 -18.82 4.81 -4.46
CA VAL A 281 -17.75 4.60 -5.46
C VAL A 281 -17.82 3.22 -6.12
N ALA A 282 -19.02 2.64 -6.16
CA ALA A 282 -19.26 1.38 -6.86
C ALA A 282 -18.82 1.48 -8.32
N GLY A 283 -18.07 0.47 -8.79
CA GLY A 283 -17.45 0.47 -10.12
C GLY A 283 -15.95 0.81 -10.10
N CYS A 284 -15.37 1.21 -8.94
CA CYS A 284 -13.92 1.18 -8.76
C CYS A 284 -13.41 -0.26 -8.77
N ASP A 285 -12.18 -0.46 -9.24
CA ASP A 285 -11.63 -1.78 -9.49
C ASP A 285 -11.52 -2.66 -8.25
N VAL A 286 -11.05 -2.09 -7.14
CA VAL A 286 -10.69 -2.83 -5.93
C VAL A 286 -11.11 -2.06 -4.69
N PHE A 287 -11.59 -2.77 -3.67
CA PHE A 287 -11.84 -2.21 -2.35
C PHE A 287 -10.95 -2.91 -1.32
N THR A 288 -10.47 -2.15 -0.34
CA THR A 288 -9.93 -2.69 0.90
C THR A 288 -10.59 -2.01 2.08
N ALA A 289 -11.30 -2.80 2.89
CA ALA A 289 -12.13 -2.29 3.96
C ALA A 289 -11.77 -2.92 5.31
N PRO A 290 -11.73 -2.12 6.41
CA PRO A 290 -11.70 -2.68 7.75
C PRO A 290 -12.85 -3.68 7.96
N CYS A 291 -12.62 -4.70 8.77
CA CYS A 291 -13.61 -5.75 9.02
C CYS A 291 -14.95 -5.18 9.54
N GLU A 292 -14.91 -4.14 10.36
CA GLU A 292 -16.09 -3.48 10.89
C GLU A 292 -16.92 -2.80 9.77
N VAL A 293 -16.26 -2.16 8.82
CA VAL A 293 -16.88 -1.49 7.67
C VAL A 293 -17.49 -2.51 6.71
N LEU A 294 -16.75 -3.60 6.45
CA LEU A 294 -17.24 -4.70 5.63
C LEU A 294 -18.43 -5.40 6.27
N GLY A 295 -18.36 -5.68 7.57
CA GLY A 295 -19.47 -6.28 8.34
C GLY A 295 -20.72 -5.37 8.36
N ALA A 296 -20.52 -4.07 8.53
CA ALA A 296 -21.62 -3.11 8.46
C ALA A 296 -22.27 -3.07 7.08
N PHE A 297 -21.50 -3.21 5.99
CA PHE A 297 -22.06 -3.31 4.63
C PHE A 297 -22.84 -4.61 4.42
N LEU A 298 -22.29 -5.74 4.86
CA LEU A 298 -22.97 -7.04 4.75
C LEU A 298 -24.28 -7.13 5.54
N GLY A 299 -24.38 -6.37 6.64
CA GLY A 299 -25.55 -6.28 7.48
C GLY A 299 -26.65 -5.34 6.95
N GLN A 300 -26.46 -4.67 5.81
CA GLN A 300 -27.46 -3.76 5.27
C GLN A 300 -28.64 -4.51 4.67
N THR A 301 -29.84 -4.19 5.15
CA THR A 301 -31.14 -4.68 4.62
C THR A 301 -31.84 -3.65 3.74
N ASP A 302 -31.48 -2.37 3.88
CA ASP A 302 -32.10 -1.25 3.20
C ASP A 302 -31.45 -0.91 1.85
N VAL A 303 -30.37 -1.62 1.49
CA VAL A 303 -29.69 -1.49 0.20
C VAL A 303 -30.02 -2.72 -0.64
N PRO A 304 -31.03 -2.66 -1.50
CA PRO A 304 -31.32 -3.80 -2.37
C PRO A 304 -30.16 -4.00 -3.36
N PRO A 305 -29.72 -5.25 -3.60
CA PRO A 305 -28.58 -5.54 -4.47
C PRO A 305 -28.71 -4.97 -5.90
N GLU A 306 -29.93 -4.85 -6.40
CA GLU A 306 -30.23 -4.27 -7.71
C GLU A 306 -30.04 -2.75 -7.78
N ALA A 307 -30.06 -2.05 -6.64
CA ALA A 307 -29.78 -0.61 -6.58
C ALA A 307 -28.29 -0.27 -6.63
N LEU A 308 -27.41 -1.26 -6.47
CA LEU A 308 -25.97 -1.06 -6.63
C LEU A 308 -25.64 -0.93 -8.12
N THR A 309 -25.35 0.30 -8.53
CA THR A 309 -24.96 0.65 -9.91
C THR A 309 -23.60 1.33 -9.92
N SER A 310 -22.92 1.27 -11.05
CA SER A 310 -21.63 1.95 -11.21
C SER A 310 -21.77 3.45 -11.04
N GLN A 311 -20.92 4.04 -10.21
CA GLN A 311 -20.86 5.48 -9.93
C GLN A 311 -19.80 6.21 -10.76
N LEU A 312 -19.22 5.56 -11.75
CA LEU A 312 -18.10 6.13 -12.51
C LEU A 312 -18.46 7.34 -13.36
N GLU A 313 -19.74 7.59 -13.59
CA GLU A 313 -20.21 8.81 -14.28
C GLU A 313 -20.68 9.90 -13.27
N THR A 314 -20.59 9.61 -11.97
CA THR A 314 -21.02 10.52 -10.90
C THR A 314 -19.90 11.49 -10.54
N SER A 315 -20.19 12.79 -10.50
CA SER A 315 -19.30 13.80 -9.91
C SER A 315 -19.84 14.23 -8.54
N TYR A 316 -18.92 14.38 -7.61
CA TYR A 316 -19.23 14.94 -6.28
C TYR A 316 -18.67 16.35 -6.10
N GLU A 317 -18.06 16.97 -7.14
CA GLU A 317 -17.35 18.25 -7.04
C GLU A 317 -18.20 19.36 -6.38
N ASP A 318 -19.48 19.43 -6.70
CA ASP A 318 -20.39 20.43 -6.12
C ASP A 318 -20.85 20.12 -4.68
N ARG A 319 -20.45 18.97 -4.13
CA ARG A 319 -20.94 18.45 -2.83
C ARG A 319 -19.82 18.03 -1.89
N LEU A 320 -18.59 18.48 -2.11
CA LEU A 320 -17.40 17.98 -1.38
C LEU A 320 -17.42 18.30 0.12
N GLY A 321 -18.16 19.32 0.54
CA GLY A 321 -18.30 19.69 1.95
C GLY A 321 -16.97 19.90 2.67
N ILE A 322 -16.02 20.57 2.00
CA ILE A 322 -14.68 20.82 2.55
C ILE A 322 -14.77 21.83 3.68
N GLY A 323 -14.11 21.54 4.81
CA GLY A 323 -14.12 22.43 5.97
C GLY A 323 -13.44 23.76 5.71
N ASP A 324 -14.01 24.86 6.26
CA ASP A 324 -13.52 26.23 6.07
C ASP A 324 -12.05 26.41 6.47
N GLU A 325 -11.59 25.70 7.50
CA GLU A 325 -10.21 25.76 7.96
C GLU A 325 -9.25 25.21 6.88
N ALA A 326 -9.61 24.09 6.27
CA ALA A 326 -8.84 23.48 5.18
C ALA A 326 -8.84 24.40 3.94
N LEU A 327 -9.98 25.00 3.59
CA LEU A 327 -10.07 25.97 2.50
C LEU A 327 -9.17 27.19 2.74
N ARG A 328 -9.13 27.71 3.96
CA ARG A 328 -8.25 28.85 4.32
C ARG A 328 -6.77 28.46 4.30
N ALA A 329 -6.44 27.26 4.81
CA ALA A 329 -5.05 26.83 4.94
C ALA A 329 -4.42 26.43 3.60
N VAL A 330 -5.17 25.78 2.74
CA VAL A 330 -4.67 25.15 1.49
C VAL A 330 -5.12 25.91 0.23
N GLY A 331 -6.36 26.37 0.21
CA GLY A 331 -6.98 27.00 -0.94
C GLY A 331 -7.66 26.00 -1.90
N GLN A 332 -8.80 26.39 -2.44
CA GLN A 332 -9.66 25.54 -3.27
C GLN A 332 -8.92 24.94 -4.48
N GLU A 333 -8.17 25.77 -5.22
CA GLU A 333 -7.44 25.33 -6.43
C GLU A 333 -6.36 24.27 -6.11
N ARG A 334 -5.68 24.38 -4.98
CA ARG A 334 -4.69 23.37 -4.55
C ARG A 334 -5.35 22.07 -4.14
N ILE A 335 -6.52 22.15 -3.50
CA ILE A 335 -7.29 20.96 -3.15
C ILE A 335 -7.82 20.28 -4.42
N ALA A 336 -8.24 21.06 -5.43
CA ALA A 336 -8.71 20.54 -6.70
C ALA A 336 -7.66 19.73 -7.47
N ARG A 337 -6.37 19.98 -7.24
CA ARG A 337 -5.29 19.15 -7.81
C ARG A 337 -5.24 17.72 -7.29
N LEU A 338 -5.99 17.39 -6.23
CA LEU A 338 -6.09 16.00 -5.77
C LEU A 338 -6.80 15.11 -6.81
N TRP A 339 -7.77 15.64 -7.55
CA TRP A 339 -8.53 14.87 -8.54
C TRP A 339 -8.24 15.28 -9.99
N ARG A 340 -7.64 16.43 -10.24
CA ARG A 340 -7.26 16.88 -11.58
C ARG A 340 -5.88 16.36 -11.95
N VAL A 341 -5.77 15.90 -13.19
CA VAL A 341 -4.47 15.56 -13.80
C VAL A 341 -4.28 16.54 -14.96
N GLU A 342 -3.31 17.46 -14.78
CA GLU A 342 -3.01 18.44 -15.81
C GLU A 342 -2.53 17.74 -17.09
N PRO A 343 -2.98 18.19 -18.28
CA PRO A 343 -2.59 17.61 -19.57
C PRO A 343 -1.06 17.56 -19.75
N GLU A 344 -0.38 18.63 -19.34
CA GLU A 344 1.08 18.78 -19.45
C GLU A 344 1.81 17.75 -18.57
N PHE A 345 1.27 17.43 -17.39
CA PHE A 345 1.81 16.39 -16.52
C PHE A 345 1.63 15.01 -17.15
N LEU A 346 0.46 14.74 -17.71
CA LEU A 346 0.20 13.47 -18.41
C LEU A 346 1.11 13.29 -19.62
N GLU A 347 1.26 14.32 -20.46
CA GLU A 347 2.15 14.31 -21.61
C GLU A 347 3.60 14.05 -21.20
N PHE A 348 4.09 14.77 -20.19
CA PHE A 348 5.42 14.53 -19.61
C PHE A 348 5.62 13.07 -19.20
N LEU A 349 4.66 12.46 -18.48
CA LEU A 349 4.78 11.08 -18.04
C LEU A 349 4.78 10.08 -19.20
N VAL A 350 3.93 10.29 -20.21
CA VAL A 350 3.83 9.43 -21.40
C VAL A 350 5.15 9.47 -22.19
N ASP A 351 5.71 10.64 -22.40
CA ASP A 351 6.99 10.81 -23.11
C ASP A 351 8.14 10.24 -22.31
N TYR A 352 8.19 10.53 -20.99
CA TYR A 352 9.28 10.12 -20.15
C TYR A 352 9.35 8.59 -19.98
N ARG A 353 8.22 7.88 -19.80
CA ARG A 353 8.19 6.42 -19.67
C ARG A 353 8.82 5.69 -20.84
N THR A 354 8.73 6.26 -22.05
CA THR A 354 9.27 5.66 -23.29
C THR A 354 10.72 6.05 -23.54
N SER A 355 11.25 7.04 -22.82
CA SER A 355 12.60 7.54 -23.01
C SER A 355 13.67 6.50 -22.64
N ARG A 356 14.82 6.58 -23.32
CA ARG A 356 15.98 5.75 -22.99
C ARG A 356 16.51 6.10 -21.60
N GLU A 357 16.40 7.35 -21.19
CA GLU A 357 16.81 7.81 -19.86
C GLU A 357 16.05 7.08 -18.77
N TYR A 358 14.73 7.04 -18.84
CA TYR A 358 13.87 6.40 -17.83
C TYR A 358 14.10 4.89 -17.76
N ARG A 359 14.25 4.22 -18.89
CA ARG A 359 14.46 2.76 -18.92
C ARG A 359 15.76 2.33 -18.23
N GLY A 360 16.80 3.17 -18.24
CA GLY A 360 18.07 2.91 -17.57
C GLY A 360 18.19 3.58 -16.19
N LEU A 361 17.13 4.19 -15.68
CA LEU A 361 17.20 4.95 -14.45
C LEU A 361 17.15 4.03 -13.22
N ALA A 362 18.17 4.16 -12.34
CA ALA A 362 18.23 3.47 -11.05
C ALA A 362 18.34 4.45 -9.87
N ASP A 363 18.53 5.73 -10.13
CA ASP A 363 18.79 6.78 -9.16
C ASP A 363 17.55 7.65 -8.94
N GLY A 364 16.98 7.60 -7.73
CA GLY A 364 15.81 8.37 -7.34
C GLY A 364 16.05 9.89 -7.39
N GLU A 365 17.27 10.35 -7.10
CA GLU A 365 17.60 11.77 -7.13
C GLU A 365 17.62 12.31 -8.58
N ARG A 366 18.03 11.48 -9.54
CA ARG A 366 17.90 11.82 -10.96
C ARG A 366 16.43 11.88 -11.39
N LEU A 367 15.59 10.98 -10.86
CA LEU A 367 14.14 11.02 -11.09
C LEU A 367 13.56 12.35 -10.58
N ARG A 368 13.90 12.75 -9.34
CA ARG A 368 13.46 14.02 -8.76
C ARG A 368 13.85 15.21 -9.63
N ARG A 369 15.14 15.31 -10.00
CA ARG A 369 15.63 16.39 -10.88
C ARG A 369 14.93 16.44 -12.24
N ARG A 370 14.56 15.29 -12.78
CA ARG A 370 13.81 15.24 -14.06
C ARG A 370 12.42 15.83 -13.93
N PHE A 371 11.71 15.54 -12.83
CA PHE A 371 10.43 16.14 -12.51
C PHE A 371 10.58 17.66 -12.29
N GLU A 372 11.57 18.09 -11.53
CA GLU A 372 11.87 19.52 -11.33
C GLU A 372 12.12 20.25 -12.66
N GLY A 373 12.98 19.70 -13.51
CA GLY A 373 13.30 20.26 -14.80
C GLY A 373 12.13 20.31 -15.78
N ALA A 374 11.09 19.51 -15.56
CA ALA A 374 9.85 19.51 -16.32
C ALA A 374 8.76 20.42 -15.70
N GLY A 375 9.04 21.09 -14.57
CA GLY A 375 8.09 21.97 -13.89
C GLY A 375 7.19 21.25 -12.85
N PHE A 376 7.45 19.99 -12.55
CA PHE A 376 6.66 19.16 -11.61
C PHE A 376 7.45 18.80 -10.34
N GLY A 377 8.36 19.67 -9.92
CA GLY A 377 9.17 19.48 -8.72
C GLY A 377 8.37 19.39 -7.42
N ASP A 378 7.11 19.82 -7.43
CA ASP A 378 6.17 19.70 -6.32
C ASP A 378 5.69 18.25 -6.07
N PHE A 379 5.96 17.32 -7.00
CA PHE A 379 5.61 15.90 -6.87
C PHE A 379 6.51 15.17 -5.88
N PHE A 380 7.77 15.57 -5.79
CA PHE A 380 8.75 15.05 -4.83
C PHE A 380 9.22 16.17 -3.92
N TYR A 381 9.43 15.87 -2.65
CA TYR A 381 9.89 16.85 -1.66
C TYR A 381 10.69 16.17 -0.57
N ALA A 382 11.91 16.66 -0.35
CA ALA A 382 12.76 16.23 0.75
C ALA A 382 12.66 17.24 1.91
N PRO A 383 11.91 16.93 2.97
CA PRO A 383 11.82 17.81 4.14
C PRO A 383 13.16 17.88 4.86
N ASP A 384 13.48 19.02 5.42
CA ASP A 384 14.60 19.14 6.35
C ASP A 384 14.28 18.44 7.69
N ASN A 385 15.29 18.36 8.59
CA ASN A 385 15.12 17.68 9.87
C ASN A 385 14.00 18.28 10.73
N GLY A 386 13.84 19.61 10.72
CA GLY A 386 12.80 20.30 11.48
C GLY A 386 11.41 20.02 10.94
N GLU A 387 11.26 20.12 9.62
CA GLU A 387 10.03 19.78 8.90
C GLU A 387 9.65 18.30 9.09
N TRP A 388 10.64 17.41 9.05
CA TRP A 388 10.40 15.97 9.28
C TRP A 388 9.89 15.68 10.69
N GLN A 389 10.42 16.36 11.72
CA GLN A 389 9.90 16.21 13.08
C GLN A 389 8.45 16.68 13.20
N ILE A 390 8.06 17.74 12.50
CA ILE A 390 6.67 18.21 12.45
C ILE A 390 5.79 17.16 11.77
N LEU A 391 6.21 16.63 10.61
CA LEU A 391 5.48 15.61 9.85
C LEU A 391 5.28 14.32 10.66
N LYS A 392 6.29 13.87 11.40
CA LYS A 392 6.18 12.70 12.29
C LYS A 392 5.25 12.91 13.50
N GLN A 393 5.10 14.14 13.98
CA GLN A 393 4.18 14.47 15.07
C GLN A 393 2.76 14.72 14.57
N GLY A 394 2.62 15.05 13.29
CA GLY A 394 1.35 15.35 12.66
C GLY A 394 0.44 14.12 12.69
N LYS A 395 -0.58 14.17 13.55
CA LYS A 395 -1.75 13.34 13.33
C LYS A 395 -2.48 13.92 12.13
N LEU A 396 -2.72 13.12 11.09
CA LEU A 396 -3.69 13.56 10.11
C LEU A 396 -4.95 14.02 10.85
N PRO A 397 -5.40 15.24 10.77
CA PRO A 397 -5.10 16.19 9.70
C PRO A 397 -4.58 17.54 10.22
N ASP A 398 -3.31 17.67 10.47
CA ASP A 398 -2.85 19.02 10.76
C ASP A 398 -2.40 19.73 9.48
N LEU A 399 -3.41 20.12 8.68
CA LEU A 399 -3.21 21.01 7.54
C LEU A 399 -2.78 22.44 7.97
N ALA A 400 -2.85 22.74 9.27
CA ALA A 400 -2.39 24.00 9.85
C ALA A 400 -0.86 24.07 10.06
N ALA A 401 -0.14 22.95 9.82
CA ALA A 401 1.30 22.95 9.91
C ALA A 401 1.94 23.95 8.92
N PRO A 402 3.13 24.48 9.22
CA PRO A 402 3.79 25.48 8.36
C PRO A 402 4.07 25.00 6.92
N LEU A 403 3.86 23.72 6.65
CA LEU A 403 3.99 23.10 5.34
C LEU A 403 2.69 23.13 4.52
N ALA A 404 1.53 23.32 5.15
CA ALA A 404 0.25 23.48 4.46
C ALA A 404 0.32 24.74 3.56
N GLY A 405 -0.07 24.59 2.31
CA GLY A 405 0.03 25.68 1.33
C GLY A 405 1.44 25.96 0.77
N ARG A 406 2.51 25.36 1.32
CA ARG A 406 3.85 25.39 0.70
C ARG A 406 4.06 24.21 -0.25
N LEU A 407 3.68 23.02 0.18
CA LEU A 407 3.78 21.81 -0.62
C LEU A 407 2.54 21.61 -1.50
N ALA A 408 2.68 20.81 -2.54
CA ALA A 408 1.52 20.26 -3.21
C ALA A 408 0.70 19.44 -2.20
N THR A 409 -0.61 19.52 -2.31
CA THR A 409 -1.54 18.95 -1.33
C THR A 409 -1.34 17.43 -1.17
N ASP A 410 -1.23 16.72 -2.28
CA ASP A 410 -1.01 15.27 -2.27
C ASP A 410 0.38 14.87 -1.74
N THR A 411 1.42 15.61 -2.09
CA THR A 411 2.78 15.41 -1.57
C THR A 411 2.80 15.61 -0.05
N HIS A 412 2.15 16.66 0.46
CA HIS A 412 2.00 16.88 1.90
C HIS A 412 1.27 15.72 2.59
N MET A 413 0.14 15.28 2.03
CA MET A 413 -0.62 14.14 2.58
C MET A 413 0.19 12.84 2.58
N SER A 414 0.98 12.59 1.52
CA SER A 414 1.86 11.43 1.45
C SER A 414 2.97 11.47 2.49
N LEU A 415 3.57 12.64 2.74
CA LEU A 415 4.58 12.83 3.79
C LEU A 415 4.02 12.65 5.20
N LEU A 416 2.81 13.14 5.48
CA LEU A 416 2.12 12.91 6.76
C LEU A 416 1.83 11.41 6.98
N ALA A 417 1.37 10.72 5.94
CA ALA A 417 1.14 9.28 6.01
C ALA A 417 2.45 8.50 6.21
N ASP A 418 3.53 8.93 5.56
CA ASP A 418 4.85 8.34 5.73
C ASP A 418 5.37 8.50 7.16
N GLY A 419 5.25 9.70 7.75
CA GLY A 419 5.59 9.96 9.14
C GLY A 419 4.84 9.06 10.12
N ASP A 420 3.54 8.86 9.91
CA ASP A 420 2.72 7.93 10.71
C ASP A 420 3.20 6.48 10.56
N PHE A 421 3.46 6.01 9.33
CA PHE A 421 3.97 4.66 9.11
C PHE A 421 5.38 4.44 9.67
N VAL A 422 6.26 5.44 9.62
CA VAL A 422 7.58 5.38 10.25
C VAL A 422 7.43 5.26 11.77
N ASN A 423 6.55 6.03 12.41
CA ASN A 423 6.30 5.90 13.85
C ASN A 423 5.76 4.50 14.23
N GLN A 424 4.90 3.91 13.41
CA GLN A 424 4.42 2.54 13.62
C GLN A 424 5.54 1.51 13.42
N GLN A 425 6.42 1.71 12.43
CA GLN A 425 7.58 0.86 12.21
C GLN A 425 8.56 0.95 13.37
N ASP A 426 8.87 2.16 13.86
CA ASP A 426 9.73 2.38 15.03
C ASP A 426 9.19 1.63 16.26
N ALA A 427 7.87 1.61 16.45
CA ALA A 427 7.24 0.86 17.53
C ALA A 427 7.31 -0.67 17.35
N ILE A 428 7.20 -1.16 16.10
CA ILE A 428 7.42 -2.58 15.77
C ILE A 428 8.87 -2.94 16.04
N ASP A 429 9.80 -2.15 15.57
CA ASP A 429 11.24 -2.38 15.74
C ASP A 429 11.62 -2.43 17.21
N ALA A 430 11.11 -1.51 18.03
CA ALA A 430 11.32 -1.53 19.46
C ALA A 430 10.75 -2.80 20.13
N ALA A 431 9.62 -3.31 19.64
CA ALA A 431 9.06 -4.58 20.12
C ALA A 431 9.95 -5.78 19.70
N LEU A 432 10.35 -5.84 18.42
CA LEU A 432 11.24 -6.89 17.91
C LEU A 432 12.59 -6.93 18.63
N ILE A 433 13.18 -5.75 18.93
CA ILE A 433 14.43 -5.65 19.70
C ILE A 433 14.32 -6.34 21.05
N ARG A 434 13.21 -6.18 21.79
CA ARG A 434 13.02 -6.84 23.08
C ARG A 434 13.06 -8.36 22.97
N HIS A 435 12.51 -8.92 21.90
CA HIS A 435 12.50 -10.37 21.67
C HIS A 435 13.82 -10.92 21.10
N VAL A 436 14.59 -10.08 20.39
CA VAL A 436 15.90 -10.45 19.83
C VAL A 436 17.01 -10.39 20.88
N ALA A 437 16.85 -9.54 21.91
CA ALA A 437 17.83 -9.34 22.98
C ALA A 437 17.72 -10.38 24.11
N MET A 438 16.62 -11.11 24.19
CA MET A 438 16.42 -12.22 25.16
C MET A 438 17.00 -13.53 24.62
#